data_ad911aab3d96476821eeff5e96203e78
#
_entry.id   ad911aab3d96476821eeff5e96203e78
#
_cell.length_a   1.000
_cell.length_b   1.000
_cell.length_c   1.000
_cell.angle_alpha   90.00
_cell.angle_beta   90.00
_cell.angle_gamma   90.00
#
_symmetry.space_group_name_H-M   'P 1'
#
loop_
_entity.id
_entity.type
_entity.pdbx_description
1 polymer ?
#
loop_
_entity_poly.entity_id
_entity_poly.type
_entity_poly.pdbx_seq_one_letter_code
_entity_poly.pdbx_strand_id
1 'polypeptide(L)'
;MRTNKRVRAGRILGAVALAVVMTAGVARADVTTERPGSILMLPKIVADGTRDTLIEVSNTSNTLVTAHCYYVNGAPANPALPPGPTNPPLWQELDFFLFLTRQQPTQWLASEGRDVNPLDEDTGFDPGLIPPLTSGFDGELLCVQVDGSGFPVAGNALTGAATLLGPDADSSKYNAIAVLGLDVDEDQTLNLDDVEYSACPSTVAFTHFAQGTEDPFLGSGSEVVSRLSLVPCTHDFENQVPAQVGLSVFSYDEFEDALSGNINFTCRFDADLDDPLQISGNPFAPTGGMVFGTWKYSRLVASNVCTGGLNPGAVCSSDRQCNMGSCNGVVGVVGILESAHVDDSSNAARSAQNLHVLATTPGAQIETVLP
;
A
#
# COMPACT_ATOMS: atom_id res chain seq x y z
N MET A 1 46.20 -36.27 -74.45
CA MET A 1 45.88 -36.84 -73.14
C MET A 1 45.76 -35.76 -72.16
N ARG A 2 44.50 -35.38 -71.70
CA ARG A 2 44.22 -34.33 -70.75
C ARG A 2 43.83 -34.94 -69.45
N THR A 3 44.62 -34.70 -68.42
CA THR A 3 44.29 -35.10 -67.02
C THR A 3 43.69 -33.93 -66.26
N ASN A 4 42.42 -34.08 -65.97
CA ASN A 4 41.70 -33.17 -65.10
C ASN A 4 42.02 -33.42 -63.63
N LYS A 5 42.65 -32.48 -62.93
CA LYS A 5 42.73 -32.46 -61.48
C LYS A 5 41.50 -31.75 -60.91
N ARG A 6 40.62 -32.51 -60.25
CA ARG A 6 39.53 -31.88 -59.41
C ARG A 6 40.08 -31.47 -58.05
N VAL A 7 40.03 -30.19 -57.81
CA VAL A 7 40.25 -29.64 -56.48
C VAL A 7 38.97 -29.81 -55.69
N ARG A 8 39.00 -30.56 -54.57
CA ARG A 8 37.93 -30.63 -53.60
C ARG A 8 38.04 -29.41 -52.67
N ALA A 9 37.12 -28.49 -52.79
CA ALA A 9 36.92 -27.45 -51.80
C ALA A 9 36.17 -28.03 -50.58
N GLY A 10 36.86 -28.15 -49.45
CA GLY A 10 36.26 -28.49 -48.15
C GLY A 10 35.48 -27.33 -47.61
N ARG A 11 34.17 -27.47 -47.49
CA ARG A 11 33.31 -26.52 -46.74
C ARG A 11 33.50 -26.80 -45.25
N ILE A 12 34.18 -25.87 -44.56
CA ILE A 12 34.16 -25.81 -43.11
C ILE A 12 32.86 -25.10 -42.74
N LEU A 13 31.88 -25.85 -42.32
CA LEU A 13 30.70 -25.30 -41.64
C LEU A 13 31.10 -24.99 -40.19
N GLY A 14 31.42 -23.72 -39.92
CA GLY A 14 31.50 -23.20 -38.56
C GLY A 14 30.10 -23.13 -37.97
N ALA A 15 29.74 -24.05 -37.10
CA ALA A 15 28.58 -23.94 -36.26
C ALA A 15 28.84 -22.87 -35.18
N VAL A 16 28.38 -21.66 -35.42
CA VAL A 16 28.28 -20.62 -34.38
C VAL A 16 27.09 -21.02 -33.53
N ALA A 17 27.34 -21.68 -32.40
CA ALA A 17 26.36 -21.87 -31.35
C ALA A 17 26.10 -20.49 -30.68
N LEU A 18 25.03 -19.84 -31.11
CA LEU A 18 24.51 -18.65 -30.43
C LEU A 18 23.90 -19.11 -29.11
N ALA A 19 24.68 -19.06 -28.04
CA ALA A 19 24.17 -19.25 -26.68
C ALA A 19 23.31 -18.01 -26.36
N VAL A 20 22.02 -18.12 -26.62
CA VAL A 20 21.03 -17.21 -26.06
C VAL A 20 20.98 -17.51 -24.56
N VAL A 21 21.73 -16.75 -23.78
CA VAL A 21 21.53 -16.68 -22.33
C VAL A 21 20.17 -16.02 -22.14
N MET A 22 19.13 -16.84 -22.04
CA MET A 22 17.87 -16.39 -21.46
C MET A 22 18.20 -16.06 -20.00
N THR A 23 18.47 -14.80 -19.71
CA THR A 23 18.26 -14.28 -18.37
C THR A 23 16.76 -14.42 -18.14
N ALA A 24 16.36 -15.55 -17.56
CA ALA A 24 15.07 -15.63 -16.90
C ALA A 24 15.10 -14.50 -15.87
N GLY A 25 14.52 -13.36 -16.21
CA GLY A 25 14.22 -12.34 -15.22
C GLY A 25 13.43 -13.07 -14.15
N VAL A 26 14.01 -13.20 -12.97
CA VAL A 26 13.28 -13.69 -11.81
C VAL A 26 12.05 -12.79 -11.76
N ALA A 27 10.87 -13.33 -12.05
CA ALA A 27 9.63 -12.61 -11.86
C ALA A 27 9.55 -12.35 -10.36
N ARG A 28 10.00 -11.17 -9.92
CA ARG A 28 9.78 -10.71 -8.57
C ARG A 28 8.27 -10.61 -8.44
N ALA A 29 7.74 -11.39 -7.54
CA ALA A 29 6.33 -11.35 -7.26
C ALA A 29 6.05 -10.01 -6.56
N ASP A 30 5.37 -9.12 -7.26
CA ASP A 30 5.06 -7.79 -6.81
C ASP A 30 4.02 -7.77 -5.69
N VAL A 31 3.89 -6.64 -5.03
CA VAL A 31 2.75 -6.29 -4.17
C VAL A 31 1.45 -6.45 -4.96
N THR A 32 0.46 -7.12 -4.40
CA THR A 32 -0.76 -7.53 -5.13
C THR A 32 -2.00 -7.52 -4.24
N THR A 33 -3.16 -7.33 -4.86
CA THR A 33 -4.48 -7.52 -4.23
C THR A 33 -5.16 -8.81 -4.65
N GLU A 34 -4.50 -9.63 -5.47
CA GLU A 34 -5.11 -10.81 -6.12
C GLU A 34 -4.55 -12.14 -5.62
N ARG A 35 -3.47 -12.13 -4.88
CA ARG A 35 -2.80 -13.33 -4.34
C ARG A 35 -2.55 -13.19 -2.85
N PRO A 36 -2.53 -14.31 -2.11
CA PRO A 36 -2.11 -14.30 -0.71
C PRO A 36 -0.64 -13.87 -0.57
N GLY A 37 -0.32 -13.25 0.57
CA GLY A 37 1.04 -12.84 0.91
C GLY A 37 1.42 -13.23 2.33
N SER A 38 2.68 -12.96 2.68
CA SER A 38 3.19 -13.09 4.04
C SER A 38 2.95 -11.83 4.87
N ILE A 39 2.76 -10.68 4.23
CA ILE A 39 2.30 -9.46 4.88
C ILE A 39 0.99 -9.01 4.22
N LEU A 40 0.04 -8.55 5.04
CA LEU A 40 -1.16 -7.85 4.59
C LEU A 40 -1.13 -6.41 5.09
N MET A 41 -1.43 -5.48 4.19
CA MET A 41 -1.60 -4.06 4.50
C MET A 41 -3.01 -3.61 4.18
N LEU A 42 -3.65 -3.00 5.15
CA LEU A 42 -4.98 -2.38 5.03
C LEU A 42 -4.81 -0.88 5.33
N PRO A 43 -4.63 -0.03 4.30
CA PRO A 43 -4.16 1.35 4.47
C PRO A 43 -5.22 2.32 5.03
N LYS A 44 -6.44 1.84 5.24
CA LYS A 44 -7.52 2.67 5.79
C LYS A 44 -8.36 1.86 6.76
N ILE A 45 -8.15 2.08 8.05
CA ILE A 45 -9.00 1.57 9.14
C ILE A 45 -9.52 2.77 9.91
N VAL A 46 -10.83 2.84 10.08
CA VAL A 46 -11.51 3.93 10.79
C VAL A 46 -12.39 3.34 11.88
N ALA A 47 -12.32 3.94 13.06
CA ALA A 47 -13.24 3.73 14.17
C ALA A 47 -13.42 5.08 14.90
N ASP A 48 -14.11 6.04 14.27
CA ASP A 48 -14.20 7.42 14.77
C ASP A 48 -15.50 7.72 15.52
N GLY A 49 -16.40 6.75 15.62
CA GLY A 49 -17.72 6.87 16.24
C GLY A 49 -18.83 7.28 15.26
N THR A 50 -18.46 7.69 14.04
CA THR A 50 -19.39 7.93 12.92
C THR A 50 -19.19 6.89 11.82
N ARG A 51 -17.95 6.51 11.59
CA ARG A 51 -17.53 5.46 10.66
C ARG A 51 -16.88 4.31 11.43
N ASP A 52 -17.00 3.12 10.89
CA ASP A 52 -16.35 1.92 11.40
C ASP A 52 -15.78 1.10 10.25
N THR A 53 -14.95 0.12 10.54
CA THR A 53 -14.37 -0.78 9.54
C THR A 53 -14.63 -2.23 9.90
N LEU A 54 -15.31 -2.96 9.01
CA LEU A 54 -15.37 -4.42 9.07
C LEU A 54 -14.10 -4.97 8.38
N ILE A 55 -13.29 -5.68 9.15
CA ILE A 55 -12.03 -6.27 8.68
C ILE A 55 -12.23 -7.77 8.48
N GLU A 56 -11.76 -8.29 7.37
CA GLU A 56 -11.82 -9.69 7.00
C GLU A 56 -10.39 -10.18 6.72
N VAL A 57 -9.94 -11.24 7.38
CA VAL A 57 -8.66 -11.91 7.15
C VAL A 57 -8.87 -13.40 6.99
N SER A 58 -8.14 -14.04 6.09
CA SER A 58 -8.27 -15.47 5.84
C SER A 58 -6.93 -16.12 5.62
N ASN A 59 -6.78 -17.33 6.15
CA ASN A 59 -5.71 -18.25 5.81
C ASN A 59 -6.11 -19.05 4.57
N THR A 60 -5.35 -18.97 3.50
CA THR A 60 -5.60 -19.71 2.24
C THR A 60 -4.84 -21.04 2.16
N SER A 61 -3.98 -21.33 3.14
CA SER A 61 -3.15 -22.55 3.15
C SER A 61 -3.87 -23.75 3.76
N ASN A 62 -3.22 -24.90 3.67
CA ASN A 62 -3.69 -26.15 4.27
C ASN A 62 -3.09 -26.41 5.66
N THR A 63 -2.43 -25.46 6.26
CA THR A 63 -1.77 -25.53 7.57
C THR A 63 -2.27 -24.46 8.50
N LEU A 64 -1.96 -24.56 9.79
CA LEU A 64 -2.13 -23.49 10.75
C LEU A 64 -1.21 -22.32 10.35
N VAL A 65 -1.73 -21.10 10.44
CA VAL A 65 -1.01 -19.85 10.20
C VAL A 65 -1.17 -18.95 11.41
N THR A 66 -0.07 -18.40 11.89
CA THR A 66 -0.06 -17.33 12.88
C THR A 66 0.28 -16.03 12.18
N ALA A 67 -0.46 -14.97 12.46
CA ALA A 67 -0.15 -13.63 12.01
C ALA A 67 -0.01 -12.70 13.22
N HIS A 68 1.07 -11.91 13.26
CA HIS A 68 1.22 -10.80 14.19
C HIS A 68 0.73 -9.54 13.50
N CYS A 69 -0.28 -8.91 14.06
CA CYS A 69 -0.97 -7.79 13.46
C CYS A 69 -0.79 -6.52 14.30
N TYR A 70 -0.64 -5.40 13.64
CA TYR A 70 -0.38 -4.09 14.22
C TYR A 70 -1.39 -3.07 13.70
N TYR A 71 -2.20 -2.53 14.58
CA TYR A 71 -2.92 -1.31 14.29
C TYR A 71 -2.01 -0.11 14.51
N VAL A 72 -1.90 0.77 13.54
CA VAL A 72 -1.13 2.02 13.64
C VAL A 72 -2.06 3.19 13.53
N ASN A 73 -2.21 3.95 14.61
CA ASN A 73 -3.05 5.14 14.64
C ASN A 73 -2.32 6.33 13.98
N GLY A 74 -2.77 6.72 12.81
CA GLY A 74 -2.28 7.88 12.07
C GLY A 74 -3.13 9.13 12.22
N ALA A 75 -4.12 9.12 13.11
CA ALA A 75 -4.92 10.32 13.40
C ALA A 75 -4.03 11.47 13.88
N PRO A 76 -4.35 12.73 13.55
CA PRO A 76 -3.58 13.86 14.03
C PRO A 76 -3.64 13.98 15.55
N ALA A 77 -2.54 14.35 16.19
CA ALA A 77 -2.43 14.45 17.65
C ALA A 77 -3.48 15.43 18.26
N ASN A 78 -3.85 16.44 17.51
CA ASN A 78 -4.96 17.32 17.84
C ASN A 78 -6.01 17.28 16.72
N PRO A 79 -7.17 16.63 16.94
CA PRO A 79 -8.19 16.49 15.90
C PRO A 79 -8.87 17.82 15.50
N ALA A 80 -8.66 18.90 16.26
CA ALA A 80 -9.17 20.23 15.93
C ALA A 80 -8.27 21.02 14.96
N LEU A 81 -7.10 20.48 14.61
CA LEU A 81 -6.13 21.09 13.70
C LEU A 81 -5.89 20.18 12.50
N PRO A 82 -5.62 20.76 11.33
CA PRO A 82 -5.25 19.95 10.17
C PRO A 82 -3.95 19.17 10.42
N PRO A 83 -3.77 17.99 9.81
CA PRO A 83 -2.52 17.27 9.83
C PRO A 83 -1.36 18.11 9.26
N GLY A 84 -0.16 17.92 9.77
CA GLY A 84 1.02 18.63 9.29
C GLY A 84 2.18 18.61 10.28
N PRO A 85 3.29 19.29 9.99
CA PRO A 85 4.48 19.27 10.84
C PRO A 85 4.24 19.80 12.27
N THR A 86 3.24 20.66 12.47
CA THR A 86 2.85 21.19 13.79
C THR A 86 1.77 20.37 14.47
N ASN A 87 1.18 19.42 13.77
CA ASN A 87 0.17 18.51 14.26
C ASN A 87 0.45 17.10 13.69
N PRO A 88 1.52 16.44 14.17
CA PRO A 88 1.94 15.14 13.66
C PRO A 88 0.92 14.06 13.96
N PRO A 89 0.99 12.91 13.28
CA PRO A 89 0.19 11.73 13.60
C PRO A 89 0.51 11.23 15.01
N LEU A 90 -0.46 10.58 15.63
CA LEU A 90 -0.31 10.00 16.96
C LEU A 90 0.76 8.92 16.99
N TRP A 91 0.90 8.14 15.92
CA TRP A 91 1.81 6.99 15.85
C TRP A 91 1.67 6.11 17.11
N GLN A 92 0.44 5.66 17.37
CA GLN A 92 0.15 4.72 18.44
C GLN A 92 -0.09 3.36 17.84
N GLU A 93 0.66 2.41 18.32
CA GLU A 93 0.59 1.03 17.94
C GLU A 93 -0.22 0.23 18.96
N LEU A 94 -0.98 -0.74 18.43
CA LEU A 94 -1.69 -1.74 19.23
C LEU A 94 -1.58 -3.07 18.48
N ASP A 95 -0.88 -4.03 19.06
CA ASP A 95 -0.60 -5.32 18.44
C ASP A 95 -1.48 -6.45 19.00
N PHE A 96 -1.61 -7.49 18.20
CA PHE A 96 -2.33 -8.72 18.56
C PHE A 96 -1.96 -9.88 17.63
N PHE A 97 -2.24 -11.11 18.06
CA PHE A 97 -2.00 -12.31 17.26
C PHE A 97 -3.32 -12.88 16.74
N LEU A 98 -3.27 -13.36 15.47
CA LEU A 98 -4.30 -14.19 14.87
C LEU A 98 -3.78 -15.61 14.70
N PHE A 99 -4.58 -16.59 15.11
CA PHE A 99 -4.30 -18.02 14.94
C PHE A 99 -5.35 -18.61 14.02
N LEU A 100 -5.00 -18.80 12.75
CA LEU A 100 -5.93 -19.24 11.72
C LEU A 100 -5.62 -20.68 11.31
N THR A 101 -6.57 -21.58 11.52
CA THR A 101 -6.45 -22.95 11.04
C THR A 101 -6.60 -23.02 9.53
N ARG A 102 -6.51 -24.23 8.99
CA ARG A 102 -6.56 -24.47 7.55
C ARG A 102 -7.79 -23.82 6.90
N GLN A 103 -7.55 -22.91 5.95
CA GLN A 103 -8.57 -22.21 5.17
C GLN A 103 -9.61 -21.49 6.04
N GLN A 104 -9.22 -21.06 7.22
CA GLN A 104 -10.13 -20.36 8.14
C GLN A 104 -10.21 -18.88 7.81
N PRO A 105 -11.42 -18.34 7.59
CA PRO A 105 -11.68 -16.91 7.62
C PRO A 105 -11.96 -16.43 9.03
N THR A 106 -11.66 -15.17 9.30
CA THR A 106 -12.12 -14.43 10.47
C THR A 106 -12.53 -13.03 10.08
N GLN A 107 -13.42 -12.42 10.88
CA GLN A 107 -13.84 -11.03 10.68
C GLN A 107 -14.19 -10.37 12.01
N TRP A 108 -14.07 -9.04 12.05
CA TRP A 108 -14.44 -8.24 13.22
C TRP A 108 -14.69 -6.79 12.83
N LEU A 109 -15.46 -6.07 13.65
CA LEU A 109 -15.57 -4.62 13.58
C LEU A 109 -14.38 -3.99 14.32
N ALA A 110 -13.76 -2.97 13.74
CA ALA A 110 -12.60 -2.31 14.32
C ALA A 110 -12.89 -1.70 15.69
N SER A 111 -14.09 -1.13 15.88
CA SER A 111 -14.52 -0.54 17.16
C SER A 111 -14.87 -1.57 18.23
N GLU A 112 -15.21 -2.81 17.85
CA GLU A 112 -15.64 -3.85 18.79
C GLU A 112 -14.52 -4.85 19.11
N GLY A 113 -13.59 -5.04 18.16
CA GLY A 113 -12.62 -6.11 18.26
C GLY A 113 -13.28 -7.48 18.21
N ARG A 114 -12.66 -8.46 18.86
CA ARG A 114 -13.21 -9.81 18.98
C ARG A 114 -12.73 -10.45 20.27
N ASP A 115 -13.67 -10.89 21.10
CA ASP A 115 -13.37 -11.69 22.28
C ASP A 115 -13.04 -13.15 21.90
N VAL A 116 -12.23 -13.81 22.72
CA VAL A 116 -12.07 -15.26 22.67
C VAL A 116 -13.41 -15.90 23.01
N ASN A 117 -13.88 -16.80 22.16
CA ASN A 117 -15.11 -17.53 22.44
C ASN A 117 -14.79 -18.78 23.28
N PRO A 118 -15.10 -18.80 24.59
CA PRO A 118 -14.79 -19.93 25.46
C PRO A 118 -15.54 -21.22 25.08
N LEU A 119 -16.59 -21.13 24.25
CA LEU A 119 -17.30 -22.31 23.72
C LEU A 119 -16.54 -22.96 22.55
N ASP A 120 -15.60 -22.27 21.93
CA ASP A 120 -14.75 -22.80 20.87
C ASP A 120 -13.49 -23.48 21.41
N GLU A 121 -13.23 -23.43 22.72
CA GLU A 121 -12.12 -24.17 23.35
C GLU A 121 -12.18 -25.68 23.06
N ASP A 122 -13.37 -26.23 22.96
CA ASP A 122 -13.60 -27.65 22.61
C ASP A 122 -13.36 -27.96 21.13
N THR A 123 -13.44 -26.96 20.25
CA THR A 123 -13.20 -27.10 18.81
C THR A 123 -11.79 -26.71 18.39
N GLY A 124 -11.05 -26.05 19.28
CA GLY A 124 -9.62 -25.76 19.14
C GLY A 124 -9.24 -24.69 18.12
N PHE A 125 -10.18 -23.84 17.70
CA PHE A 125 -9.95 -23.00 16.51
C PHE A 125 -10.45 -21.56 16.63
N ASP A 126 -10.33 -20.99 17.83
CA ASP A 126 -10.55 -19.56 18.00
C ASP A 126 -9.38 -18.76 17.39
N PRO A 127 -9.61 -17.78 16.49
CA PRO A 127 -8.55 -16.93 15.93
C PRO A 127 -7.80 -16.07 16.92
N GLY A 128 -8.24 -15.98 18.17
CA GLY A 128 -7.60 -15.20 19.23
C GLY A 128 -8.37 -13.93 19.60
N LEU A 129 -7.87 -13.28 20.65
CA LEU A 129 -8.38 -11.99 21.11
C LEU A 129 -7.92 -10.89 20.15
N ILE A 130 -8.86 -10.07 19.69
CA ILE A 130 -8.57 -8.87 18.91
C ILE A 130 -9.03 -7.66 19.72
N PRO A 131 -8.13 -6.76 20.10
CA PRO A 131 -8.48 -5.60 20.90
C PRO A 131 -9.38 -4.63 20.12
N PRO A 132 -10.41 -4.04 20.75
CA PRO A 132 -11.21 -3.00 20.15
C PRO A 132 -10.42 -1.70 20.02
N LEU A 133 -10.63 -0.98 18.92
CA LEU A 133 -10.05 0.35 18.72
C LEU A 133 -10.86 1.41 19.47
N THR A 134 -10.16 2.38 20.02
CA THR A 134 -10.81 3.52 20.67
C THR A 134 -11.41 4.48 19.66
N SER A 135 -12.52 5.14 20.02
CA SER A 135 -13.13 6.16 19.17
C SER A 135 -12.13 7.27 18.80
N GLY A 136 -12.13 7.64 17.53
CA GLY A 136 -11.18 8.61 16.94
C GLY A 136 -9.99 7.94 16.27
N PHE A 137 -9.95 6.60 16.19
CA PHE A 137 -8.93 5.91 15.41
C PHE A 137 -9.12 6.15 13.90
N ASP A 138 -8.05 6.59 13.25
CA ASP A 138 -7.93 6.69 11.80
C ASP A 138 -6.51 6.32 11.40
N GLY A 139 -6.32 5.12 10.87
CA GLY A 139 -5.01 4.54 10.69
C GLY A 139 -4.99 3.39 9.70
N GLU A 140 -4.10 2.46 9.94
CA GLU A 140 -3.90 1.26 9.14
C GLU A 140 -3.84 -0.01 9.98
N LEU A 141 -3.91 -1.15 9.31
CA LEU A 141 -3.61 -2.46 9.88
C LEU A 141 -2.54 -3.14 9.02
N LEU A 142 -1.44 -3.54 9.65
CA LEU A 142 -0.41 -4.38 9.09
C LEU A 142 -0.45 -5.75 9.79
N CYS A 143 -0.45 -6.85 9.03
CA CYS A 143 -0.33 -8.21 9.58
C CYS A 143 0.83 -8.93 8.92
N VAL A 144 1.74 -9.50 9.72
CA VAL A 144 2.90 -10.26 9.27
C VAL A 144 2.70 -11.72 9.64
N GLN A 145 2.85 -12.63 8.68
CA GLN A 145 2.83 -14.05 8.95
C GLN A 145 4.09 -14.44 9.72
N VAL A 146 3.91 -15.12 10.85
CA VAL A 146 5.00 -15.50 11.75
C VAL A 146 4.93 -16.99 12.10
N ASP A 147 6.06 -17.55 12.53
CA ASP A 147 6.13 -18.89 13.11
C ASP A 147 5.66 -18.94 14.57
N GLY A 148 5.73 -20.12 15.20
CA GLY A 148 5.37 -20.31 16.61
C GLY A 148 6.26 -19.59 17.62
N SER A 149 7.37 -19.02 17.19
CA SER A 149 8.32 -18.23 17.98
C SER A 149 8.18 -16.72 17.75
N GLY A 150 7.31 -16.31 16.80
CA GLY A 150 7.08 -14.91 16.43
C GLY A 150 7.98 -14.40 15.30
N PHE A 151 8.83 -15.24 14.70
CA PHE A 151 9.66 -14.82 13.58
C PHE A 151 8.87 -14.80 12.27
N PRO A 152 9.06 -13.78 11.43
CA PRO A 152 8.43 -13.71 10.10
C PRO A 152 8.77 -14.92 9.22
N VAL A 153 7.80 -15.37 8.41
CA VAL A 153 7.97 -16.52 7.51
C VAL A 153 7.35 -16.30 6.14
N ALA A 154 7.97 -16.88 5.11
CA ALA A 154 7.53 -16.83 3.71
C ALA A 154 6.35 -17.78 3.41
N GLY A 155 5.32 -17.76 4.24
CA GLY A 155 4.18 -18.68 4.05
C GLY A 155 3.24 -18.28 2.93
N ASN A 156 3.14 -17.02 2.60
CA ASN A 156 2.26 -16.43 1.58
C ASN A 156 0.82 -16.96 1.66
N ALA A 157 0.27 -16.99 2.87
CA ALA A 157 -1.01 -17.63 3.13
C ALA A 157 -2.14 -16.65 3.49
N LEU A 158 -1.83 -15.39 3.74
CA LEU A 158 -2.78 -14.40 4.22
C LEU A 158 -3.45 -13.66 3.05
N THR A 159 -4.77 -13.49 3.13
CA THR A 159 -5.55 -12.59 2.27
C THR A 159 -6.61 -11.89 3.11
N GLY A 160 -7.13 -10.77 2.64
CA GLY A 160 -8.12 -10.03 3.39
C GLY A 160 -8.79 -8.91 2.62
N ALA A 161 -9.71 -8.24 3.30
CA ALA A 161 -10.40 -7.06 2.80
C ALA A 161 -10.86 -6.18 3.97
N ALA A 162 -11.17 -4.93 3.70
CA ALA A 162 -11.85 -4.05 4.63
C ALA A 162 -13.09 -3.43 3.98
N THR A 163 -14.17 -3.37 4.75
CA THR A 163 -15.39 -2.65 4.39
C THR A 163 -15.52 -1.45 5.31
N LEU A 164 -15.40 -0.27 4.75
CA LEU A 164 -15.62 1.00 5.44
C LEU A 164 -17.12 1.23 5.55
N LEU A 165 -17.61 1.31 6.77
CA LEU A 165 -19.01 1.53 7.08
C LEU A 165 -19.19 3.01 7.43
N GLY A 166 -20.04 3.69 6.70
CA GLY A 166 -20.42 5.08 6.95
C GLY A 166 -21.74 5.19 7.71
N PRO A 167 -22.18 6.43 8.00
CA PRO A 167 -23.53 6.67 8.47
C PRO A 167 -24.55 6.19 7.41
N ASP A 168 -25.79 5.94 7.83
CA ASP A 168 -26.91 5.62 6.95
C ASP A 168 -26.74 4.33 6.09
N ALA A 169 -26.01 3.33 6.62
CA ALA A 169 -25.69 2.07 5.95
C ALA A 169 -24.89 2.22 4.64
N ASP A 170 -24.24 3.35 4.44
CA ASP A 170 -23.34 3.59 3.36
C ASP A 170 -22.04 2.81 3.57
N SER A 171 -21.55 2.12 2.55
CA SER A 171 -20.38 1.27 2.68
C SER A 171 -19.55 1.22 1.40
N SER A 172 -18.23 1.13 1.57
CA SER A 172 -17.29 0.87 0.48
C SER A 172 -16.29 -0.20 0.88
N LYS A 173 -15.88 -1.04 -0.06
CA LYS A 173 -15.00 -2.19 0.20
C LYS A 173 -13.75 -2.11 -0.67
N TYR A 174 -12.60 -2.44 -0.09
CA TYR A 174 -11.34 -2.61 -0.79
C TYR A 174 -10.61 -3.88 -0.32
N ASN A 175 -9.73 -4.42 -1.16
CA ASN A 175 -8.95 -5.60 -0.82
C ASN A 175 -7.68 -5.21 -0.03
N ALA A 176 -7.28 -6.07 0.91
CA ALA A 176 -5.96 -5.95 1.52
C ALA A 176 -4.87 -6.05 0.45
N ILE A 177 -3.80 -5.31 0.65
CA ILE A 177 -2.63 -5.33 -0.22
C ILE A 177 -1.67 -6.36 0.37
N ALA A 178 -1.43 -7.43 -0.38
CA ALA A 178 -0.57 -8.52 0.02
C ALA A 178 0.85 -8.32 -0.49
N VAL A 179 1.83 -8.53 0.38
CA VAL A 179 3.26 -8.53 0.05
C VAL A 179 3.77 -9.95 0.15
N LEU A 180 4.43 -10.40 -0.91
CA LEU A 180 4.94 -11.78 -1.02
C LEU A 180 6.30 -11.90 -0.34
N GLY A 181 6.42 -12.85 0.56
CA GLY A 181 7.71 -13.30 1.09
C GLY A 181 8.41 -14.21 0.07
N LEU A 182 9.72 -14.07 -0.06
CA LEU A 182 10.52 -14.75 -1.11
C LEU A 182 11.45 -15.82 -0.58
N ASP A 183 11.78 -15.86 0.72
CA ASP A 183 12.71 -16.82 1.37
C ASP A 183 13.90 -17.15 0.45
N VAL A 184 14.74 -16.15 0.21
CA VAL A 184 15.78 -16.21 -0.83
C VAL A 184 16.94 -17.14 -0.45
N ASP A 185 17.21 -17.27 0.84
CA ASP A 185 18.28 -18.12 1.38
C ASP A 185 17.80 -19.51 1.85
N GLU A 186 16.50 -19.80 1.69
CA GLU A 186 15.87 -21.08 1.99
C GLU A 186 15.97 -21.50 3.47
N ASP A 187 16.05 -20.54 4.39
CA ASP A 187 16.12 -20.82 5.82
C ASP A 187 14.75 -20.89 6.51
N GLN A 188 13.67 -20.64 5.77
CA GLN A 188 12.25 -20.61 6.15
C GLN A 188 11.85 -19.45 7.05
N THR A 189 12.75 -18.55 7.37
CA THR A 189 12.45 -17.26 8.02
C THR A 189 12.43 -16.14 6.98
N LEU A 190 11.92 -14.98 7.33
CA LEU A 190 12.00 -13.79 6.49
C LEU A 190 12.69 -12.68 7.26
N ASN A 191 13.78 -12.19 6.72
CA ASN A 191 14.36 -10.94 7.16
C ASN A 191 13.53 -9.79 6.57
N LEU A 192 13.01 -8.93 7.43
CA LEU A 192 12.20 -7.78 7.01
C LEU A 192 13.08 -6.63 6.50
N ASP A 193 14.02 -6.92 5.59
CA ASP A 193 15.13 -6.08 5.18
C ASP A 193 15.11 -5.71 3.68
N ASP A 194 13.99 -5.80 3.00
CA ASP A 194 13.80 -5.54 1.56
C ASP A 194 14.34 -6.59 0.57
N VAL A 195 15.07 -7.58 1.04
CA VAL A 195 15.67 -8.60 0.17
C VAL A 195 14.71 -9.76 -0.03
N GLU A 196 14.03 -10.17 1.04
CA GLU A 196 13.15 -11.34 1.07
C GLU A 196 11.68 -11.01 0.93
N TYR A 197 11.34 -9.74 0.82
CA TYR A 197 10.02 -9.29 0.41
C TYR A 197 10.04 -8.75 -1.02
N SER A 198 8.90 -8.88 -1.70
CA SER A 198 8.72 -8.17 -2.95
C SER A 198 8.78 -6.66 -2.69
N ALA A 199 9.47 -5.95 -3.58
CA ALA A 199 9.68 -4.53 -3.40
C ALA A 199 8.35 -3.76 -3.33
N CYS A 200 8.26 -2.83 -2.39
CA CYS A 200 7.13 -1.94 -2.28
C CYS A 200 6.98 -1.03 -3.50
N PRO A 201 5.76 -0.63 -3.89
CA PRO A 201 5.56 0.23 -5.04
C PRO A 201 6.22 1.60 -4.87
N SER A 202 7.13 1.96 -5.77
CA SER A 202 7.67 3.31 -5.89
C SER A 202 6.83 4.21 -6.80
N THR A 203 5.91 3.61 -7.56
CA THR A 203 4.98 4.34 -8.42
C THR A 203 3.63 3.66 -8.39
N VAL A 204 2.62 4.42 -7.99
CA VAL A 204 1.22 3.98 -7.99
C VAL A 204 0.38 4.94 -8.82
N ALA A 205 -0.78 4.49 -9.28
CA ALA A 205 -1.70 5.29 -10.06
C ALA A 205 -3.16 4.98 -9.75
N PHE A 206 -4.01 5.92 -10.09
CA PHE A 206 -5.46 5.80 -9.98
C PHE A 206 -6.14 6.69 -11.00
N THR A 207 -7.41 6.41 -11.24
CA THR A 207 -8.28 7.27 -12.02
C THR A 207 -9.35 7.87 -11.13
N HIS A 208 -9.73 9.10 -11.40
CA HIS A 208 -10.70 9.84 -10.60
C HIS A 208 -11.36 10.94 -11.43
N PHE A 209 -12.49 11.47 -10.96
CA PHE A 209 -12.99 12.73 -11.47
C PHE A 209 -12.18 13.90 -10.90
N ALA A 210 -12.04 14.95 -11.68
CA ALA A 210 -11.40 16.17 -11.19
C ALA A 210 -12.19 16.71 -10.00
N GLN A 211 -11.46 17.01 -8.93
CA GLN A 211 -12.07 17.44 -7.67
C GLN A 211 -12.81 18.77 -7.80
N GLY A 212 -13.98 18.90 -7.14
CA GLY A 212 -14.80 20.11 -7.18
C GLY A 212 -15.57 20.30 -8.48
N THR A 213 -15.76 19.22 -9.27
CA THR A 213 -16.58 19.25 -10.47
C THR A 213 -17.97 18.65 -10.22
N GLU A 214 -18.95 19.10 -11.02
CA GLU A 214 -20.28 18.51 -11.01
C GLU A 214 -20.22 17.02 -11.42
N ASP A 215 -20.97 16.18 -10.71
CA ASP A 215 -21.03 14.75 -11.01
C ASP A 215 -21.69 14.52 -12.37
N PRO A 216 -21.02 13.87 -13.33
CA PRO A 216 -21.57 13.64 -14.67
C PRO A 216 -22.77 12.69 -14.70
N PHE A 217 -23.01 11.92 -13.62
CA PHE A 217 -24.12 10.97 -13.55
C PHE A 217 -25.33 11.51 -12.81
N LEU A 218 -25.10 12.32 -11.76
CA LEU A 218 -26.18 12.88 -10.93
C LEU A 218 -26.65 14.26 -11.45
N GLY A 219 -25.79 14.97 -12.17
CA GLY A 219 -26.11 16.24 -12.78
C GLY A 219 -25.99 17.45 -11.83
N SER A 220 -26.72 18.52 -12.17
CA SER A 220 -26.60 19.81 -11.53
C SER A 220 -26.92 19.77 -10.03
N GLY A 221 -26.07 20.37 -9.22
CA GLY A 221 -26.16 20.40 -7.76
C GLY A 221 -25.52 19.21 -7.04
N SER A 222 -24.85 18.33 -7.78
CA SER A 222 -24.09 17.21 -7.25
C SER A 222 -22.59 17.42 -7.40
N GLU A 223 -21.78 16.67 -6.67
CA GLU A 223 -20.34 16.69 -6.80
C GLU A 223 -19.71 15.31 -6.59
N VAL A 224 -18.51 15.12 -7.10
CA VAL A 224 -17.66 13.98 -6.75
C VAL A 224 -16.60 14.45 -5.78
N VAL A 225 -16.59 13.88 -4.59
CA VAL A 225 -15.56 14.09 -3.58
C VAL A 225 -14.70 12.83 -3.50
N SER A 226 -13.41 13.00 -3.71
CA SER A 226 -12.45 11.89 -3.64
C SER A 226 -11.43 12.12 -2.53
N ARG A 227 -11.16 11.07 -1.76
CA ARG A 227 -10.22 11.07 -0.63
C ARG A 227 -9.15 10.00 -0.86
N LEU A 228 -7.90 10.40 -0.76
CA LEU A 228 -6.74 9.54 -0.95
C LEU A 228 -6.15 9.18 0.40
N SER A 229 -6.01 7.86 0.65
CA SER A 229 -5.32 7.33 1.82
C SER A 229 -4.08 6.57 1.38
N LEU A 230 -2.92 6.94 1.93
CA LEU A 230 -1.63 6.32 1.62
C LEU A 230 -0.91 5.96 2.92
N VAL A 231 -0.21 4.83 2.88
CA VAL A 231 0.68 4.40 3.97
C VAL A 231 2.03 4.00 3.38
N PRO A 232 3.14 4.22 4.11
CA PRO A 232 4.43 3.71 3.72
C PRO A 232 4.46 2.20 3.90
N CYS A 233 5.33 1.52 3.15
CA CYS A 233 5.55 0.09 3.37
C CYS A 233 6.59 -0.21 4.47
N THR A 234 7.26 0.80 4.95
CA THR A 234 8.33 0.69 5.95
C THR A 234 7.81 1.13 7.31
N HIS A 235 8.03 0.32 8.33
CA HIS A 235 7.61 0.59 9.71
C HIS A 235 8.75 0.21 10.67
N ASP A 236 9.05 1.08 11.63
CA ASP A 236 9.95 0.79 12.73
C ASP A 236 9.11 0.72 14.03
N PHE A 237 8.58 -0.46 14.31
CA PHE A 237 7.76 -0.69 15.49
C PHE A 237 8.59 -0.80 16.77
N GLU A 238 9.84 -1.24 16.69
CA GLU A 238 10.72 -1.32 17.86
C GLU A 238 11.05 0.06 18.42
N ASN A 239 11.45 1.00 17.56
CA ASN A 239 11.85 2.34 17.97
C ASN A 239 10.73 3.37 17.88
N GLN A 240 9.54 2.99 17.43
CA GLN A 240 8.38 3.87 17.23
C GLN A 240 8.70 5.06 16.33
N VAL A 241 9.38 4.80 15.21
CA VAL A 241 9.79 5.83 14.25
C VAL A 241 8.94 5.77 12.98
N PRO A 242 8.06 6.75 12.76
CA PRO A 242 7.24 6.79 11.55
C PRO A 242 8.09 7.15 10.32
N ALA A 243 7.85 6.44 9.22
CA ALA A 243 8.50 6.73 7.95
C ALA A 243 8.08 8.10 7.38
N GLN A 244 9.03 8.76 6.71
CA GLN A 244 8.77 9.98 5.94
C GLN A 244 8.68 9.66 4.46
N VAL A 245 7.66 10.18 3.81
CA VAL A 245 7.38 9.94 2.39
C VAL A 245 7.25 11.26 1.65
N GLY A 246 7.89 11.36 0.50
CA GLY A 246 7.66 12.41 -0.48
C GLY A 246 7.20 11.80 -1.81
N LEU A 247 6.16 12.37 -2.40
CA LEU A 247 5.61 11.93 -3.66
C LEU A 247 5.52 13.10 -4.63
N SER A 248 5.97 12.89 -5.87
CA SER A 248 5.66 13.76 -6.99
C SER A 248 4.37 13.28 -7.65
N VAL A 249 3.44 14.18 -7.84
CA VAL A 249 2.12 13.91 -8.44
C VAL A 249 2.11 14.42 -9.88
N PHE A 250 1.67 13.57 -10.80
CA PHE A 250 1.44 13.92 -12.20
C PHE A 250 0.02 13.49 -12.56
N SER A 251 -0.82 14.43 -12.95
CA SER A 251 -2.21 14.21 -13.29
C SER A 251 -2.49 14.67 -14.71
N TYR A 252 -3.18 13.84 -15.48
CA TYR A 252 -3.54 14.08 -16.88
C TYR A 252 -5.04 13.94 -17.03
N ASP A 253 -5.66 14.81 -17.81
CA ASP A 253 -7.06 14.67 -18.18
C ASP A 253 -7.23 13.99 -19.54
N GLU A 254 -8.47 13.80 -19.96
CA GLU A 254 -8.84 13.19 -21.24
C GLU A 254 -8.46 14.04 -22.49
N PHE A 255 -7.98 15.28 -22.27
CA PHE A 255 -7.48 16.17 -23.31
C PHE A 255 -5.95 16.27 -23.31
N GLU A 256 -5.26 15.44 -22.54
CA GLU A 256 -3.81 15.41 -22.35
C GLU A 256 -3.26 16.66 -21.62
N ASP A 257 -4.12 17.48 -21.04
CA ASP A 257 -3.67 18.57 -20.18
C ASP A 257 -3.10 18.01 -18.88
N ALA A 258 -1.89 18.49 -18.51
CA ALA A 258 -1.12 17.96 -17.39
C ALA A 258 -1.02 18.97 -16.25
N LEU A 259 -1.27 18.50 -15.04
CA LEU A 259 -0.98 19.20 -13.79
C LEU A 259 0.03 18.40 -12.98
N SER A 260 0.80 19.09 -12.15
CA SER A 260 1.74 18.44 -11.25
C SER A 260 1.70 19.06 -9.86
N GLY A 261 2.08 18.26 -8.86
CA GLY A 261 2.14 18.69 -7.48
C GLY A 261 3.00 17.77 -6.66
N ASN A 262 2.99 17.97 -5.34
CA ASN A 262 3.72 17.13 -4.41
C ASN A 262 2.86 16.84 -3.17
N ILE A 263 3.06 15.65 -2.62
CA ILE A 263 2.53 15.21 -1.35
C ILE A 263 3.72 14.84 -0.47
N ASN A 264 3.78 15.36 0.76
CA ASN A 264 4.78 14.97 1.74
C ASN A 264 4.05 14.66 3.05
N PHE A 265 4.36 13.51 3.62
CA PHE A 265 3.72 13.09 4.87
C PHE A 265 4.67 12.24 5.72
N THR A 266 4.27 12.05 6.97
CA THR A 266 4.92 11.17 7.93
C THR A 266 3.89 10.22 8.48
N CYS A 267 4.20 8.95 8.61
CA CYS A 267 3.33 7.87 9.04
C CYS A 267 2.20 7.57 8.03
N ARG A 268 1.31 8.50 7.77
CA ARG A 268 0.12 8.30 6.95
C ARG A 268 -0.30 9.60 6.28
N PHE A 269 -0.84 9.46 5.07
CA PHE A 269 -1.56 10.51 4.36
C PHE A 269 -3.04 10.13 4.24
N ASP A 270 -3.93 11.05 4.57
CA ASP A 270 -5.36 10.86 4.42
C ASP A 270 -6.04 12.21 4.23
N ALA A 271 -6.32 12.56 2.98
CA ALA A 271 -6.85 13.87 2.63
C ALA A 271 -7.77 13.82 1.41
N ASP A 272 -8.67 14.78 1.33
CA ASP A 272 -9.42 15.05 0.12
C ASP A 272 -8.49 15.59 -0.96
N LEU A 273 -8.77 15.25 -2.22
CA LEU A 273 -7.86 15.58 -3.34
C LEU A 273 -7.69 17.09 -3.60
N ASP A 274 -8.53 17.92 -3.02
CA ASP A 274 -8.45 19.38 -3.10
C ASP A 274 -7.86 20.04 -1.83
N ASP A 275 -7.37 19.27 -0.86
CA ASP A 275 -6.79 19.83 0.35
C ASP A 275 -5.48 20.58 0.06
N PRO A 276 -5.48 21.93 0.05
CA PRO A 276 -4.30 22.71 -0.30
C PRO A 276 -3.22 22.71 0.79
N LEU A 277 -3.53 22.22 2.00
CA LEU A 277 -2.59 22.16 3.11
C LEU A 277 -1.70 20.92 3.02
N GLN A 278 -2.20 19.87 2.39
CA GLN A 278 -1.49 18.59 2.28
C GLN A 278 -1.00 18.30 0.85
N ILE A 279 -1.66 18.89 -0.17
CA ILE A 279 -1.36 18.67 -1.58
C ILE A 279 -0.94 19.98 -2.23
N SER A 280 0.32 20.10 -2.58
CA SER A 280 0.81 21.32 -3.25
C SER A 280 0.58 21.25 -4.77
N GLY A 281 0.37 22.41 -5.39
CA GLY A 281 0.25 22.53 -6.85
C GLY A 281 -1.14 22.19 -7.41
N ASN A 282 -2.08 21.76 -6.57
CA ASN A 282 -3.47 21.40 -6.95
C ASN A 282 -3.56 20.50 -8.20
N PRO A 283 -2.84 19.35 -8.22
CA PRO A 283 -2.74 18.51 -9.43
C PRO A 283 -4.06 17.84 -9.83
N PHE A 284 -5.00 17.77 -8.91
CA PHE A 284 -6.27 17.06 -9.09
C PHE A 284 -7.42 17.97 -9.52
N ALA A 285 -7.18 19.28 -9.59
CA ALA A 285 -8.17 20.25 -10.03
C ALA A 285 -8.57 20.06 -11.50
N PRO A 286 -9.74 20.55 -11.90
CA PRO A 286 -10.12 20.58 -13.31
C PRO A 286 -9.15 21.44 -14.11
N THR A 287 -8.90 21.05 -15.36
CA THR A 287 -8.07 21.78 -16.33
C THR A 287 -8.96 22.57 -17.29
N GLY A 288 -8.46 23.66 -17.85
CA GLY A 288 -9.13 24.41 -18.91
C GLY A 288 -10.43 25.12 -18.51
N GLY A 289 -10.72 25.27 -17.21
CA GLY A 289 -11.95 25.91 -16.73
C GLY A 289 -13.21 25.07 -16.94
N MET A 290 -13.07 23.78 -17.12
CA MET A 290 -14.20 22.86 -17.23
C MET A 290 -14.91 22.69 -15.89
N VAL A 291 -16.23 22.81 -15.94
CA VAL A 291 -17.12 22.73 -14.75
C VAL A 291 -17.71 21.32 -14.61
N PHE A 292 -17.67 20.52 -15.68
CA PHE A 292 -18.20 19.16 -15.69
C PHE A 292 -17.11 18.13 -15.39
N GLY A 293 -17.53 17.01 -14.83
CA GLY A 293 -16.67 15.94 -14.36
C GLY A 293 -15.66 15.47 -15.40
N THR A 294 -14.50 16.11 -15.42
CA THR A 294 -13.38 15.69 -16.25
C THR A 294 -12.75 14.47 -15.62
N TRP A 295 -12.61 13.40 -16.36
CA TRP A 295 -11.92 12.19 -15.92
C TRP A 295 -10.42 12.40 -15.96
N LYS A 296 -9.74 12.01 -14.88
CA LYS A 296 -8.29 12.16 -14.74
C LYS A 296 -7.61 10.84 -14.43
N TYR A 297 -6.41 10.70 -14.95
CA TYR A 297 -5.45 9.68 -14.56
C TYR A 297 -4.32 10.34 -13.79
N SER A 298 -4.09 9.89 -12.57
CA SER A 298 -3.06 10.44 -11.70
C SER A 298 -2.04 9.37 -11.34
N ARG A 299 -0.76 9.78 -11.35
CA ARG A 299 0.38 8.96 -10.98
C ARG A 299 1.15 9.61 -9.85
N LEU A 300 1.44 8.83 -8.81
CA LEU A 300 2.26 9.20 -7.68
C LEU A 300 3.61 8.48 -7.82
N VAL A 301 4.68 9.24 -7.77
CA VAL A 301 6.06 8.73 -7.89
C VAL A 301 6.81 9.08 -6.61
N ALA A 302 7.32 8.06 -5.92
CA ALA A 302 8.10 8.25 -4.70
C ALA A 302 9.38 9.05 -4.98
N SER A 303 9.63 10.02 -4.13
CA SER A 303 10.85 10.83 -4.13
C SER A 303 11.97 10.07 -3.43
N ASN A 304 13.21 10.46 -3.72
CA ASN A 304 14.35 9.90 -3.00
C ASN A 304 14.34 10.34 -1.54
N VAL A 305 14.85 9.45 -0.69
CA VAL A 305 15.11 9.70 0.72
C VAL A 305 16.59 9.47 1.05
N CYS A 306 17.05 10.05 2.12
CA CYS A 306 18.41 9.90 2.59
C CYS A 306 18.65 8.49 3.13
N THR A 307 19.74 7.85 2.68
CA THR A 307 20.28 6.63 3.27
C THR A 307 21.53 6.97 4.07
N GLY A 308 21.50 6.66 5.36
CA GLY A 308 22.57 7.01 6.29
C GLY A 308 22.71 8.52 6.57
N GLY A 309 23.83 8.91 7.17
CA GLY A 309 24.11 10.30 7.57
C GLY A 309 23.35 10.73 8.83
N LEU A 310 23.15 12.03 8.99
CA LEU A 310 22.47 12.61 10.15
C LEU A 310 20.94 12.72 10.00
N ASN A 311 20.44 12.55 8.78
CA ASN A 311 19.01 12.68 8.46
C ASN A 311 18.51 11.46 7.66
N PRO A 312 18.67 10.23 8.14
CA PRO A 312 18.20 9.05 7.43
C PRO A 312 16.66 9.13 7.28
N GLY A 313 16.14 8.68 6.14
CA GLY A 313 14.71 8.71 5.82
C GLY A 313 14.17 10.07 5.36
N ALA A 314 14.89 11.17 5.52
CA ALA A 314 14.42 12.48 5.08
C ALA A 314 14.35 12.59 3.54
N VAL A 315 13.27 13.14 3.02
CA VAL A 315 13.09 13.39 1.58
C VAL A 315 14.21 14.33 1.07
N CYS A 316 14.81 13.97 -0.04
CA CYS A 316 15.97 14.67 -0.60
C CYS A 316 15.94 14.74 -2.13
N SER A 317 16.72 15.65 -2.68
CA SER A 317 17.00 15.78 -4.12
C SER A 317 18.49 15.73 -4.45
N SER A 318 19.34 15.66 -3.43
CA SER A 318 20.81 15.56 -3.58
C SER A 318 21.45 15.10 -2.28
N ASP A 319 22.62 14.46 -2.35
CA ASP A 319 23.38 13.96 -1.21
C ASP A 319 23.73 15.05 -0.18
N ARG A 320 23.82 16.32 -0.61
CA ARG A 320 24.11 17.45 0.29
C ARG A 320 23.05 17.62 1.39
N GLN A 321 21.82 17.22 1.12
CA GLN A 321 20.72 17.31 2.09
C GLN A 321 20.81 16.20 3.14
N CYS A 322 21.52 15.13 2.83
CA CYS A 322 21.62 13.94 3.69
C CYS A 322 22.74 14.03 4.76
N ASN A 323 23.48 15.14 4.84
CA ASN A 323 24.49 15.35 5.89
C ASN A 323 25.39 14.11 6.13
N MET A 324 26.24 13.77 5.16
CA MET A 324 27.13 12.60 5.10
C MET A 324 26.43 11.27 4.71
N GLY A 325 25.16 11.28 4.34
CA GLY A 325 24.45 10.17 3.71
C GLY A 325 24.33 10.35 2.21
N SER A 326 23.64 9.45 1.56
CA SER A 326 23.32 9.48 0.11
C SER A 326 21.84 9.67 -0.12
N CYS A 327 21.45 10.40 -1.18
CA CYS A 327 20.07 10.63 -1.58
C CYS A 327 19.65 9.60 -2.62
N ASN A 328 19.53 8.34 -2.24
CA ASN A 328 19.26 7.22 -3.14
C ASN A 328 18.27 6.18 -2.59
N GLY A 329 17.80 6.33 -1.35
CA GLY A 329 16.72 5.52 -0.82
C GLY A 329 15.37 5.90 -1.45
N VAL A 330 14.43 5.00 -1.44
CA VAL A 330 13.05 5.23 -1.86
C VAL A 330 12.13 4.55 -0.86
N VAL A 331 11.20 5.31 -0.28
CA VAL A 331 10.12 4.73 0.54
C VAL A 331 8.92 4.51 -0.37
N GLY A 332 8.57 3.24 -0.58
CA GLY A 332 7.39 2.86 -1.33
C GLY A 332 6.10 3.11 -0.55
N VAL A 333 5.00 3.21 -1.26
CA VAL A 333 3.67 3.45 -0.68
C VAL A 333 2.63 2.52 -1.26
N VAL A 334 1.66 2.19 -0.45
CA VAL A 334 0.40 1.57 -0.86
C VAL A 334 -0.77 2.44 -0.42
N GLY A 335 -1.93 2.24 -1.02
CA GLY A 335 -3.08 3.05 -0.64
C GLY A 335 -4.36 2.72 -1.37
N ILE A 336 -5.38 3.47 -1.02
CA ILE A 336 -6.72 3.42 -1.62
C ILE A 336 -7.20 4.82 -1.99
N LEU A 337 -8.10 4.88 -2.93
CA LEU A 337 -8.92 6.04 -3.22
C LEU A 337 -10.36 5.73 -2.86
N GLU A 338 -10.96 6.53 -1.98
CA GLU A 338 -12.40 6.58 -1.78
C GLU A 338 -12.99 7.66 -2.69
N SER A 339 -14.13 7.40 -3.29
CA SER A 339 -14.90 8.40 -4.04
C SER A 339 -16.35 8.37 -3.60
N ALA A 340 -16.91 9.55 -3.34
CA ALA A 340 -18.32 9.74 -3.01
C ALA A 340 -18.98 10.61 -4.09
N HIS A 341 -20.09 10.12 -4.63
CA HIS A 341 -20.99 10.86 -5.49
C HIS A 341 -22.09 11.42 -4.60
N VAL A 342 -22.07 12.73 -4.38
CA VAL A 342 -22.94 13.41 -3.42
C VAL A 342 -23.96 14.25 -4.16
N ASP A 343 -25.24 14.05 -3.89
CA ASP A 343 -26.32 14.90 -4.39
C ASP A 343 -26.62 16.07 -3.42
N ASP A 344 -27.46 17.01 -3.85
CA ASP A 344 -27.88 18.18 -3.05
C ASP A 344 -28.74 17.82 -1.83
N SER A 345 -29.19 16.56 -1.72
CA SER A 345 -29.86 16.01 -0.51
C SER A 345 -28.86 15.39 0.49
N SER A 346 -27.56 15.47 0.22
CA SER A 346 -26.50 14.83 1.00
C SER A 346 -26.52 13.30 0.98
N ASN A 347 -27.25 12.68 0.04
CA ASN A 347 -27.10 11.26 -0.24
C ASN A 347 -25.77 11.03 -0.95
N ALA A 348 -25.06 10.00 -0.55
CA ALA A 348 -23.80 9.66 -1.15
C ALA A 348 -23.77 8.20 -1.59
N ALA A 349 -23.34 7.96 -2.83
CA ALA A 349 -22.90 6.64 -3.27
C ALA A 349 -21.38 6.59 -3.15
N ARG A 350 -20.86 5.64 -2.37
CA ARG A 350 -19.43 5.54 -2.10
C ARG A 350 -18.81 4.34 -2.78
N SER A 351 -17.55 4.51 -3.15
CA SER A 351 -16.70 3.42 -3.63
C SER A 351 -15.31 3.55 -3.03
N ALA A 352 -14.61 2.43 -2.93
CA ALA A 352 -13.19 2.41 -2.60
C ALA A 352 -12.46 1.54 -3.63
N GLN A 353 -11.29 1.97 -4.04
CA GLN A 353 -10.43 1.24 -4.97
C GLN A 353 -8.98 1.21 -4.48
N ASN A 354 -8.33 0.07 -4.63
CA ASN A 354 -6.89 -0.01 -4.43
C ASN A 354 -6.18 0.77 -5.54
N LEU A 355 -5.05 1.40 -5.20
CA LEU A 355 -4.21 2.03 -6.20
C LEU A 355 -3.52 0.98 -7.07
N HIS A 356 -3.38 1.28 -8.36
CA HIS A 356 -2.67 0.41 -9.30
C HIS A 356 -1.16 0.53 -9.12
N VAL A 357 -0.49 -0.58 -8.95
CA VAL A 357 0.97 -0.65 -8.92
C VAL A 357 1.52 -0.53 -10.34
N LEU A 358 2.33 0.50 -10.60
CA LEU A 358 2.95 0.71 -11.92
C LEU A 358 4.41 0.32 -11.95
N ALA A 359 5.15 0.57 -10.87
CA ALA A 359 6.55 0.20 -10.77
C ALA A 359 6.93 -0.05 -9.32
N THR A 360 7.80 -1.03 -9.16
CA THR A 360 8.57 -1.30 -7.95
C THR A 360 10.02 -0.96 -8.26
N THR A 361 10.70 -0.23 -7.39
CA THR A 361 12.13 0.06 -7.56
C THR A 361 12.90 -0.82 -6.61
N PRO A 362 13.96 -1.53 -7.06
CA PRO A 362 14.90 -2.20 -6.16
C PRO A 362 15.44 -1.17 -5.16
N GLY A 363 15.26 -1.42 -3.86
CA GLY A 363 15.58 -0.45 -2.81
C GLY A 363 14.40 0.44 -2.38
N ALA A 364 13.20 0.27 -2.95
CA ALA A 364 11.96 0.70 -2.32
C ALA A 364 11.65 -0.32 -1.22
N GLN A 365 12.19 -0.05 -0.07
CA GLN A 365 12.35 -1.01 1.01
C GLN A 365 11.04 -1.30 1.73
N ILE A 366 10.85 -2.57 2.11
CA ILE A 366 10.03 -2.93 3.25
C ILE A 366 11.05 -3.27 4.36
N GLU A 367 11.59 -2.25 4.98
CA GLU A 367 12.33 -2.44 6.21
C GLU A 367 11.33 -2.27 7.35
N THR A 368 10.78 -3.37 7.83
CA THR A 368 9.90 -3.36 9.00
C THR A 368 10.68 -3.95 10.16
N VAL A 369 10.86 -3.17 11.21
CA VAL A 369 11.49 -3.60 12.44
C VAL A 369 10.38 -3.98 13.43
N LEU A 370 10.27 -5.26 13.73
CA LEU A 370 9.32 -5.78 14.72
C LEU A 370 9.94 -5.72 16.11
N PRO A 371 9.14 -5.48 17.16
CA PRO A 371 9.62 -5.46 18.53
C PRO A 371 10.00 -6.83 19.07
#